data_8fc7d1c726e44a8997f863930212fa62
#
_entry.id   8fc7d1c726e44a8997f863930212fa62
#
_cell.length_a   1.000
_cell.length_b   1.000
_cell.length_c   1.000
_cell.angle_alpha   90.00
_cell.angle_beta   90.00
_cell.angle_gamma   90.00
#
_symmetry.space_group_name_H-M   'P 1'
#
loop_
_entity.id
_entity.type
_entity.pdbx_description
1 polymer ?
#
loop_
_entity_poly.entity_id
_entity_poly.type
_entity_poly.pdbx_seq_one_letter_code
_entity_poly.pdbx_strand_id
1 'polypeptide(L)'
;MSSSKRARVSAVEAIRGISMMGVIGIHIGAEYLANPSPNIHLVALFDIGTRFSVPIFFFISAFGLLYGQSPTAPFSYRDFLVRRGRAVVIPYLVWSLFYLIHDAYAYGVGFPPLVSLPGILFFGNAKYQLYFMVILIWFYLLMPLWRMLLARMTLPLLAVILLVQIGFDYWSSFDTAFNLYVYGLPEGTLLRALLFYRLNYWVMHYVFIFLLGGYIALHFDAFRTLMARHTTRLYALGIVSLAALLAWYYKLILVDGYTPLEGIYTAHQLSPLGIFYTIGATLALFAFFTRLGTENALGRAFQVLGKHSYFIYLAHPVAITYLLMMIHGTAHVLTAPIALTMYMATLLLTLCMATVMRKIGECVPMINELTIGAKTKK
;
A
#
# COMPACT_ATOMS: atom_id res chain seq x y z
N MET A 1 -6.50 18.88 -31.04
CA MET A 1 -6.68 19.64 -29.80
C MET A 1 -5.68 19.13 -28.79
N SER A 2 -4.67 19.94 -28.44
CA SER A 2 -3.63 19.60 -27.46
C SER A 2 -4.30 19.48 -26.09
N SER A 3 -4.28 18.27 -25.51
CA SER A 3 -4.66 18.05 -24.11
C SER A 3 -3.66 18.79 -23.23
N SER A 4 -4.03 19.97 -22.73
CA SER A 4 -3.24 20.65 -21.71
C SER A 4 -3.13 19.70 -20.51
N LYS A 5 -1.92 19.24 -20.19
CA LYS A 5 -1.68 18.41 -18.99
C LYS A 5 -2.17 19.21 -17.78
N ARG A 6 -3.29 18.79 -17.17
CA ARG A 6 -3.73 19.37 -15.89
C ARG A 6 -2.58 19.32 -14.88
N ALA A 7 -2.43 20.38 -14.10
CA ALA A 7 -1.43 20.48 -13.06
C ALA A 7 -1.56 19.30 -12.07
N ARG A 8 -0.43 18.79 -11.58
CA ARG A 8 -0.43 17.71 -10.58
C ARG A 8 -1.15 18.17 -9.31
N VAL A 9 -1.99 17.31 -8.75
CA VAL A 9 -2.67 17.58 -7.47
C VAL A 9 -1.67 17.34 -6.35
N SER A 10 -1.20 18.43 -5.72
CA SER A 10 -0.16 18.38 -4.68
C SER A 10 -0.56 17.52 -3.46
N ALA A 11 -1.85 17.52 -3.11
CA ALA A 11 -2.38 16.67 -2.05
C ALA A 11 -2.11 15.17 -2.29
N VAL A 12 -2.11 14.70 -3.55
CA VAL A 12 -1.82 13.29 -3.89
C VAL A 12 -0.38 12.91 -3.54
N GLU A 13 0.57 13.79 -3.80
CA GLU A 13 1.97 13.52 -3.42
C GLU A 13 2.14 13.49 -1.89
N ALA A 14 1.48 14.41 -1.18
CA ALA A 14 1.53 14.43 0.29
C ALA A 14 0.87 13.18 0.91
N ILE A 15 -0.26 12.73 0.35
CA ILE A 15 -0.93 11.50 0.77
C ILE A 15 -0.02 10.27 0.54
N ARG A 16 0.72 10.22 -0.57
CA ARG A 16 1.73 9.18 -0.78
C ARG A 16 2.80 9.18 0.31
N GLY A 17 3.23 10.36 0.74
CA GLY A 17 4.22 10.53 1.79
C GLY A 17 3.75 9.96 3.12
N ILE A 18 2.58 10.37 3.59
CA ILE A 18 2.03 9.87 4.86
C ILE A 18 1.69 8.38 4.79
N SER A 19 1.20 7.89 3.65
CA SER A 19 0.93 6.47 3.47
C SER A 19 2.21 5.63 3.50
N MET A 20 3.32 6.16 2.96
CA MET A 20 4.60 5.47 3.04
C MET A 20 5.13 5.38 4.49
N MET A 21 4.94 6.44 5.27
CA MET A 21 5.22 6.41 6.71
C MET A 21 4.39 5.32 7.42
N GLY A 22 3.10 5.19 7.08
CA GLY A 22 2.26 4.13 7.62
C GLY A 22 2.72 2.73 7.21
N VAL A 23 3.15 2.52 5.97
CA VAL A 23 3.70 1.21 5.54
C VAL A 23 4.94 0.84 6.35
N ILE A 24 5.87 1.78 6.58
CA ILE A 24 7.02 1.52 7.46
C ILE A 24 6.54 1.18 8.89
N GLY A 25 5.52 1.90 9.39
CA GLY A 25 4.92 1.63 10.71
C GLY A 25 4.39 0.20 10.83
N ILE A 26 3.62 -0.29 9.85
CA ILE A 26 3.12 -1.67 9.83
C ILE A 26 4.27 -2.68 9.95
N HIS A 27 5.35 -2.49 9.21
CA HIS A 27 6.46 -3.46 9.21
C HIS A 27 7.31 -3.38 10.49
N ILE A 28 7.54 -2.20 11.04
CA ILE A 28 8.16 -2.06 12.38
C ILE A 28 7.25 -2.65 13.47
N GLY A 29 5.94 -2.44 13.36
CA GLY A 29 4.95 -3.04 14.26
C GLY A 29 4.98 -4.56 14.22
N ALA A 30 5.11 -5.16 13.02
CA ALA A 30 5.24 -6.60 12.87
C ALA A 30 6.49 -7.16 13.55
N GLU A 31 7.64 -6.50 13.42
CA GLU A 31 8.87 -6.88 14.14
C GLU A 31 8.73 -6.70 15.67
N TYR A 32 8.05 -5.63 16.09
CA TYR A 32 7.79 -5.37 17.51
C TYR A 32 6.86 -6.40 18.15
N LEU A 33 5.93 -6.98 17.39
CA LEU A 33 5.03 -8.05 17.84
C LEU A 33 5.75 -9.36 18.19
N ALA A 34 6.98 -9.56 17.72
CA ALA A 34 7.80 -10.72 18.09
C ALA A 34 8.24 -10.70 19.56
N ASN A 35 8.07 -9.57 20.28
CA ASN A 35 8.36 -9.52 21.71
C ASN A 35 7.37 -10.37 22.52
N PRO A 36 7.82 -11.00 23.62
CA PRO A 36 6.97 -11.83 24.47
C PRO A 36 5.78 -11.07 25.09
N SER A 37 5.91 -9.75 25.29
CA SER A 37 4.88 -8.87 25.88
C SER A 37 4.86 -7.52 25.15
N PRO A 38 4.30 -7.47 23.92
CA PRO A 38 4.27 -6.21 23.18
C PRO A 38 3.27 -5.22 23.80
N ASN A 39 3.65 -3.94 23.81
CA ASN A 39 2.74 -2.88 24.25
C ASN A 39 1.60 -2.70 23.23
N ILE A 40 0.38 -3.03 23.64
CA ILE A 40 -0.82 -3.00 22.78
C ILE A 40 -1.12 -1.61 22.20
N HIS A 41 -0.74 -0.53 22.87
CA HIS A 41 -0.94 0.83 22.40
C HIS A 41 0.03 1.19 21.28
N LEU A 42 1.28 0.70 21.36
CA LEU A 42 2.25 0.87 20.29
C LEU A 42 1.88 0.05 19.05
N VAL A 43 1.35 -1.16 19.26
CA VAL A 43 0.78 -1.99 18.19
C VAL A 43 -0.40 -1.28 17.54
N ALA A 44 -1.31 -0.70 18.34
CA ALA A 44 -2.43 0.09 17.81
C ALA A 44 -1.93 1.28 16.95
N LEU A 45 -0.89 1.97 17.40
CA LEU A 45 -0.32 3.09 16.65
C LEU A 45 0.32 2.65 15.33
N PHE A 46 1.20 1.65 15.37
CA PHE A 46 1.98 1.23 14.20
C PHE A 46 1.20 0.38 13.21
N ASP A 47 0.24 -0.42 13.69
CA ASP A 47 -0.50 -1.34 12.85
C ASP A 47 -1.93 -0.83 12.56
N ILE A 48 -2.78 -0.73 13.56
CA ILE A 48 -4.20 -0.39 13.37
C ILE A 48 -4.37 1.02 12.80
N GLY A 49 -3.68 2.01 13.36
CA GLY A 49 -3.76 3.42 12.93
C GLY A 49 -3.24 3.66 11.52
N THR A 50 -2.40 2.76 11.00
CA THR A 50 -1.79 2.89 9.67
C THR A 50 -2.40 1.98 8.60
N ARG A 51 -3.43 1.18 8.94
CA ARG A 51 -4.08 0.21 8.03
C ARG A 51 -4.62 0.82 6.73
N PHE A 52 -4.95 2.10 6.71
CA PHE A 52 -5.36 2.80 5.48
C PHE A 52 -4.25 2.86 4.42
N SER A 53 -2.98 2.68 4.81
CA SER A 53 -1.81 3.01 3.99
C SER A 53 -1.69 2.19 2.71
N VAL A 54 -1.94 0.88 2.77
CA VAL A 54 -1.86 0.01 1.59
C VAL A 54 -3.03 0.26 0.62
N PRO A 55 -4.30 0.25 1.06
CA PRO A 55 -5.41 0.49 0.16
C PRO A 55 -5.38 1.86 -0.52
N ILE A 56 -4.91 2.90 0.18
CA ILE A 56 -4.87 4.26 -0.38
C ILE A 56 -3.88 4.38 -1.56
N PHE A 57 -2.85 3.54 -1.64
CA PHE A 57 -1.98 3.52 -2.81
C PHE A 57 -2.71 3.02 -4.07
N PHE A 58 -3.67 2.10 -3.96
CA PHE A 58 -4.52 1.70 -5.08
C PHE A 58 -5.45 2.85 -5.51
N PHE A 59 -6.05 3.56 -4.54
CA PHE A 59 -6.80 4.77 -4.80
C PHE A 59 -5.96 5.81 -5.58
N ILE A 60 -4.77 6.13 -5.08
CA ILE A 60 -3.86 7.10 -5.70
C ILE A 60 -3.43 6.65 -7.09
N SER A 61 -3.20 5.35 -7.29
CA SER A 61 -2.86 4.80 -8.60
C SER A 61 -3.98 5.03 -9.60
N ALA A 62 -5.21 4.68 -9.27
CA ALA A 62 -6.38 4.91 -10.12
C ALA A 62 -6.61 6.41 -10.36
N PHE A 63 -6.51 7.23 -9.31
CA PHE A 63 -6.61 8.68 -9.43
C PHE A 63 -5.58 9.23 -10.42
N GLY A 64 -4.31 8.88 -10.28
CA GLY A 64 -3.24 9.37 -11.16
C GLY A 64 -3.37 8.88 -12.61
N LEU A 65 -4.00 7.72 -12.84
CA LEU A 65 -4.23 7.19 -14.18
C LEU A 65 -5.37 7.89 -14.92
N LEU A 66 -6.37 8.34 -14.18
CA LEU A 66 -7.65 8.83 -14.75
C LEU A 66 -7.83 10.34 -14.60
N TYR A 67 -7.04 10.99 -13.75
CA TYR A 67 -7.11 12.44 -13.58
C TYR A 67 -6.81 13.18 -14.89
N GLY A 68 -7.79 13.97 -15.35
CA GLY A 68 -7.71 14.67 -16.61
C GLY A 68 -7.86 13.79 -17.86
N GLN A 69 -8.26 12.53 -17.70
CA GLN A 69 -8.56 11.61 -18.80
C GLN A 69 -10.07 11.39 -18.89
N SER A 70 -10.58 11.14 -20.10
CA SER A 70 -11.96 10.60 -20.24
C SER A 70 -11.89 9.08 -20.29
N PRO A 71 -12.74 8.35 -19.55
CA PRO A 71 -12.79 6.88 -19.63
C PRO A 71 -13.22 6.38 -21.01
N THR A 72 -13.93 7.21 -21.79
CA THR A 72 -14.42 6.91 -23.15
C THR A 72 -13.45 7.38 -24.24
N ALA A 73 -12.39 8.13 -23.92
CA ALA A 73 -11.40 8.58 -24.91
C ALA A 73 -10.66 7.38 -25.53
N PRO A 74 -10.17 7.51 -26.80
CA PRO A 74 -9.32 6.50 -27.42
C PRO A 74 -8.19 6.07 -26.50
N PHE A 75 -8.00 4.77 -26.32
CA PHE A 75 -7.05 4.19 -25.41
C PHE A 75 -6.22 3.09 -26.07
N SER A 76 -4.92 3.37 -26.29
CA SER A 76 -3.98 2.36 -26.74
C SER A 76 -3.55 1.50 -25.54
N TYR A 77 -4.18 0.32 -25.40
CA TYR A 77 -3.88 -0.62 -24.33
C TYR A 77 -2.43 -1.13 -24.39
N ARG A 78 -1.92 -1.41 -25.61
CA ARG A 78 -0.52 -1.83 -25.80
C ARG A 78 0.47 -0.78 -25.28
N ASP A 79 0.30 0.49 -25.66
CA ASP A 79 1.20 1.55 -25.21
C ASP A 79 1.08 1.80 -23.70
N PHE A 80 -0.12 1.64 -23.16
CA PHE A 80 -0.36 1.70 -21.72
C PHE A 80 0.44 0.59 -21.02
N LEU A 81 0.31 -0.66 -21.45
CA LEU A 81 1.03 -1.80 -20.84
C LEU A 81 2.54 -1.66 -20.97
N VAL A 82 3.06 -1.21 -22.11
CA VAL A 82 4.50 -0.95 -22.28
C VAL A 82 5.01 0.11 -21.29
N ARG A 83 4.26 1.22 -21.12
CA ARG A 83 4.62 2.25 -20.13
C ARG A 83 4.56 1.74 -18.70
N ARG A 84 3.51 0.96 -18.34
CA ARG A 84 3.38 0.38 -17.00
C ARG A 84 4.37 -0.75 -16.75
N GLY A 85 4.66 -1.57 -17.72
CA GLY A 85 5.70 -2.57 -17.65
C GLY A 85 7.05 -1.98 -17.28
N ARG A 86 7.45 -0.92 -17.97
CA ARG A 86 8.71 -0.22 -17.64
C ARG A 86 8.67 0.45 -16.26
N ALA A 87 7.54 1.03 -15.88
CA ALA A 87 7.43 1.77 -14.62
C ALA A 87 7.24 0.89 -13.38
N VAL A 88 6.73 -0.33 -13.53
CA VAL A 88 6.29 -1.18 -12.42
C VAL A 88 6.84 -2.59 -12.53
N VAL A 89 6.70 -3.27 -13.69
CA VAL A 89 7.10 -4.68 -13.82
C VAL A 89 8.62 -4.82 -13.78
N ILE A 90 9.36 -3.97 -14.51
CA ILE A 90 10.84 -4.02 -14.49
C ILE A 90 11.39 -3.78 -13.08
N PRO A 91 11.04 -2.70 -12.37
CA PRO A 91 11.46 -2.53 -10.97
C PRO A 91 11.04 -3.70 -10.08
N TYR A 92 9.82 -4.23 -10.25
CA TYR A 92 9.35 -5.39 -9.49
C TYR A 92 10.28 -6.60 -9.66
N LEU A 93 10.64 -6.93 -10.90
CA LEU A 93 11.52 -8.07 -11.19
C LEU A 93 12.96 -7.83 -10.65
N VAL A 94 13.49 -6.62 -10.84
CA VAL A 94 14.81 -6.24 -10.33
C VAL A 94 14.88 -6.33 -8.81
N TRP A 95 13.88 -5.77 -8.11
CA TRP A 95 13.84 -5.82 -6.65
C TRP A 95 13.53 -7.22 -6.12
N SER A 96 12.71 -8.02 -6.84
CA SER A 96 12.50 -9.42 -6.48
C SER A 96 13.82 -10.21 -6.53
N LEU A 97 14.57 -10.10 -7.62
CA LEU A 97 15.88 -10.75 -7.73
C LEU A 97 16.85 -10.24 -6.68
N PHE A 98 16.89 -8.91 -6.46
CA PHE A 98 17.72 -8.32 -5.40
C PHE A 98 17.41 -8.93 -4.04
N TYR A 99 16.11 -9.04 -3.65
CA TYR A 99 15.75 -9.60 -2.35
C TYR A 99 16.06 -11.08 -2.22
N LEU A 100 15.90 -11.88 -3.28
CA LEU A 100 16.28 -13.28 -3.25
C LEU A 100 17.78 -13.46 -3.01
N ILE A 101 18.62 -12.64 -3.64
CA ILE A 101 20.07 -12.64 -3.43
C ILE A 101 20.41 -12.07 -2.04
N HIS A 102 19.82 -10.94 -1.68
CA HIS A 102 20.05 -10.28 -0.39
C HIS A 102 19.70 -11.19 0.78
N ASP A 103 18.54 -11.84 0.75
CA ASP A 103 18.08 -12.68 1.85
C ASP A 103 18.89 -13.99 1.93
N ALA A 104 19.31 -14.54 0.78
CA ALA A 104 20.23 -15.66 0.75
C ALA A 104 21.57 -15.33 1.45
N TYR A 105 22.07 -14.12 1.24
CA TYR A 105 23.32 -13.66 1.89
C TYR A 105 23.09 -13.25 3.36
N ALA A 106 22.08 -12.41 3.61
CA ALA A 106 21.86 -11.77 4.90
C ALA A 106 21.39 -12.77 5.99
N TYR A 107 20.59 -13.77 5.59
CA TYR A 107 20.02 -14.76 6.51
C TYR A 107 20.62 -16.18 6.33
N GLY A 108 21.49 -16.38 5.35
CA GLY A 108 22.09 -17.68 5.10
C GLY A 108 21.12 -18.78 4.61
N VAL A 109 19.94 -18.37 4.10
CA VAL A 109 18.87 -19.32 3.69
C VAL A 109 19.10 -19.98 2.32
N GLY A 110 20.13 -19.57 1.60
CA GLY A 110 20.40 -20.02 0.24
C GLY A 110 19.46 -19.40 -0.81
N PHE A 111 19.85 -19.51 -2.08
CA PHE A 111 18.99 -19.06 -3.19
C PHE A 111 17.95 -20.13 -3.48
N PRO A 112 16.64 -19.75 -3.69
CA PRO A 112 15.59 -20.73 -3.93
C PRO A 112 15.81 -21.51 -5.25
N PRO A 113 15.34 -22.76 -5.35
CA PRO A 113 15.41 -23.54 -6.58
C PRO A 113 14.78 -22.78 -7.77
N LEU A 114 15.39 -22.85 -8.95
CA LEU A 114 14.91 -22.13 -10.13
C LEU A 114 13.46 -22.48 -10.51
N VAL A 115 13.03 -23.72 -10.24
CA VAL A 115 11.65 -24.19 -10.48
C VAL A 115 10.61 -23.46 -9.63
N SER A 116 10.98 -22.90 -8.47
CA SER A 116 10.08 -22.14 -7.60
C SER A 116 9.95 -20.66 -7.97
N LEU A 117 10.87 -20.12 -8.78
CA LEU A 117 10.89 -18.70 -9.14
C LEU A 117 9.58 -18.21 -9.80
N PRO A 118 8.95 -18.94 -10.73
CA PRO A 118 7.67 -18.51 -11.30
C PRO A 118 6.59 -18.30 -10.24
N GLY A 119 6.46 -19.20 -9.27
CA GLY A 119 5.53 -19.08 -8.15
C GLY A 119 5.89 -17.90 -7.23
N ILE A 120 7.16 -17.74 -6.87
CA ILE A 120 7.65 -16.63 -6.06
C ILE A 120 7.31 -15.29 -6.72
N LEU A 121 7.56 -15.17 -8.03
CA LEU A 121 7.26 -13.95 -8.77
C LEU A 121 5.75 -13.75 -9.00
N PHE A 122 4.99 -14.82 -9.23
CA PHE A 122 3.54 -14.71 -9.43
C PHE A 122 2.81 -14.24 -8.17
N PHE A 123 3.24 -14.71 -6.98
CA PHE A 123 2.62 -14.37 -5.71
C PHE A 123 3.28 -13.19 -4.98
N GLY A 124 4.38 -12.65 -5.50
CA GLY A 124 5.10 -11.53 -4.84
C GLY A 124 5.87 -11.94 -3.58
N ASN A 125 6.29 -13.21 -3.49
CA ASN A 125 6.87 -13.81 -2.28
C ASN A 125 8.40 -13.62 -2.16
N ALA A 126 9.04 -12.87 -3.06
CA ALA A 126 10.47 -12.58 -2.94
C ALA A 126 10.79 -11.69 -1.71
N LYS A 127 9.83 -10.87 -1.28
CA LYS A 127 9.85 -10.13 0.01
C LYS A 127 8.42 -9.71 0.35
N TYR A 128 8.12 -9.62 1.63
CA TYR A 128 6.75 -9.46 2.17
C TYR A 128 5.95 -8.29 1.60
N GLN A 129 6.56 -7.17 1.22
CA GLN A 129 5.85 -6.03 0.66
C GLN A 129 5.53 -6.19 -0.83
N LEU A 130 6.21 -7.07 -1.57
CA LEU A 130 6.15 -7.11 -3.03
C LEU A 130 4.82 -7.62 -3.59
N TYR A 131 3.99 -8.29 -2.78
CA TYR A 131 2.63 -8.69 -3.16
C TYR A 131 1.78 -7.50 -3.66
N PHE A 132 1.96 -6.30 -3.08
CA PHE A 132 1.26 -5.11 -3.52
C PHE A 132 1.55 -4.78 -5.00
N MET A 133 2.80 -4.99 -5.45
CA MET A 133 3.17 -4.78 -6.86
C MET A 133 2.44 -5.77 -7.77
N VAL A 134 2.26 -7.01 -7.34
CA VAL A 134 1.52 -8.04 -8.08
C VAL A 134 0.07 -7.61 -8.24
N ILE A 135 -0.61 -7.21 -7.16
CA ILE A 135 -1.99 -6.71 -7.23
C ILE A 135 -2.08 -5.49 -8.17
N LEU A 136 -1.12 -4.57 -8.08
CA LEU A 136 -1.08 -3.38 -8.93
C LEU A 136 -0.91 -3.75 -10.42
N ILE A 137 -0.10 -4.75 -10.75
CA ILE A 137 0.07 -5.27 -12.11
C ILE A 137 -1.26 -5.83 -12.62
N TRP A 138 -1.99 -6.60 -11.80
CA TRP A 138 -3.32 -7.09 -12.16
C TRP A 138 -4.33 -5.96 -12.41
N PHE A 139 -4.31 -4.88 -11.60
CA PHE A 139 -5.12 -3.69 -11.87
C PHE A 139 -4.79 -3.07 -13.23
N TYR A 140 -3.52 -3.07 -13.64
CA TYR A 140 -3.13 -2.55 -14.96
C TYR A 140 -3.54 -3.47 -16.11
N LEU A 141 -3.44 -4.77 -15.92
CA LEU A 141 -3.91 -5.75 -16.92
C LEU A 141 -5.43 -5.64 -17.12
N LEU A 142 -6.18 -5.36 -16.09
CA LEU A 142 -7.63 -5.19 -16.15
C LEU A 142 -8.07 -3.75 -16.47
N MET A 143 -7.16 -2.86 -16.88
CA MET A 143 -7.46 -1.44 -17.14
C MET A 143 -8.62 -1.19 -18.14
N PRO A 144 -8.79 -1.96 -19.22
CA PRO A 144 -9.96 -1.81 -20.09
C PRO A 144 -11.28 -2.03 -19.35
N LEU A 145 -11.37 -3.03 -18.47
CA LEU A 145 -12.55 -3.30 -17.65
C LEU A 145 -12.83 -2.13 -16.70
N TRP A 146 -11.83 -1.61 -16.03
CA TRP A 146 -12.01 -0.47 -15.11
C TRP A 146 -12.48 0.78 -15.83
N ARG A 147 -11.97 1.06 -17.02
CA ARG A 147 -12.43 2.17 -17.86
C ARG A 147 -13.89 2.01 -18.28
N MET A 148 -14.30 0.80 -18.68
CA MET A 148 -15.66 0.49 -19.05
C MET A 148 -16.63 0.68 -17.86
N LEU A 149 -16.27 0.19 -16.67
CA LEU A 149 -17.04 0.37 -15.45
C LEU A 149 -17.15 1.85 -15.06
N LEU A 150 -16.04 2.57 -15.07
CA LEU A 150 -15.98 3.99 -14.69
C LEU A 150 -16.74 4.89 -15.66
N ALA A 151 -16.83 4.53 -16.94
CA ALA A 151 -17.65 5.27 -17.93
C ALA A 151 -19.14 5.25 -17.59
N ARG A 152 -19.60 4.27 -16.81
CA ARG A 152 -21.01 4.11 -16.38
C ARG A 152 -21.18 4.25 -14.85
N MET A 153 -20.11 4.65 -14.13
CA MET A 153 -20.10 4.67 -12.68
C MET A 153 -21.02 5.76 -12.13
N THR A 154 -21.87 5.34 -11.21
CA THR A 154 -22.73 6.22 -10.40
C THR A 154 -22.48 5.98 -8.92
N LEU A 155 -22.88 6.91 -8.05
CA LEU A 155 -22.72 6.71 -6.60
C LEU A 155 -23.47 5.47 -6.07
N PRO A 156 -24.71 5.17 -6.50
CA PRO A 156 -25.38 3.91 -6.11
C PRO A 156 -24.60 2.67 -6.55
N LEU A 157 -24.08 2.65 -7.79
CA LEU A 157 -23.28 1.52 -8.26
C LEU A 157 -22.00 1.36 -7.46
N LEU A 158 -21.34 2.46 -7.10
CA LEU A 158 -20.16 2.44 -6.25
C LEU A 158 -20.47 1.89 -4.84
N ALA A 159 -21.64 2.24 -4.28
CA ALA A 159 -22.12 1.68 -3.01
C ALA A 159 -22.40 0.17 -3.11
N VAL A 160 -22.98 -0.30 -4.20
CA VAL A 160 -23.15 -1.75 -4.45
C VAL A 160 -21.81 -2.46 -4.51
N ILE A 161 -20.83 -1.89 -5.22
CA ILE A 161 -19.47 -2.47 -5.31
C ILE A 161 -18.81 -2.52 -3.91
N LEU A 162 -19.02 -1.51 -3.07
CA LEU A 162 -18.55 -1.51 -1.69
C LEU A 162 -19.15 -2.69 -0.90
N LEU A 163 -20.46 -2.88 -0.97
CA LEU A 163 -21.14 -3.97 -0.26
C LEU A 163 -20.67 -5.35 -0.76
N VAL A 164 -20.53 -5.50 -2.07
CA VAL A 164 -20.00 -6.74 -2.68
C VAL A 164 -18.56 -6.99 -2.21
N GLN A 165 -17.71 -5.97 -2.18
CA GLN A 165 -16.33 -6.13 -1.68
C GLN A 165 -16.32 -6.50 -0.20
N ILE A 166 -17.11 -5.86 0.65
CA ILE A 166 -17.21 -6.22 2.08
C ILE A 166 -17.60 -7.69 2.25
N GLY A 167 -18.62 -8.16 1.52
CA GLY A 167 -19.04 -9.55 1.57
C GLY A 167 -17.96 -10.52 1.06
N PHE A 168 -17.30 -10.15 -0.04
CA PHE A 168 -16.19 -10.92 -0.61
C PHE A 168 -15.00 -10.99 0.35
N ASP A 169 -14.60 -9.87 0.94
CA ASP A 169 -13.48 -9.80 1.88
C ASP A 169 -13.79 -10.61 3.16
N TYR A 170 -15.02 -10.52 3.66
CA TYR A 170 -15.45 -11.34 4.79
C TYR A 170 -15.33 -12.83 4.48
N TRP A 171 -15.92 -13.30 3.37
CA TRP A 171 -15.83 -14.68 2.95
C TRP A 171 -14.40 -15.14 2.69
N SER A 172 -13.62 -14.39 1.93
CA SER A 172 -12.31 -14.84 1.48
C SER A 172 -11.21 -14.74 2.56
N SER A 173 -11.36 -13.84 3.55
CA SER A 173 -10.31 -13.55 4.53
C SER A 173 -10.68 -14.01 5.94
N PHE A 174 -11.95 -13.92 6.33
CA PHE A 174 -12.38 -14.14 7.71
C PHE A 174 -13.29 -15.37 7.91
N ASP A 175 -13.84 -15.95 6.84
CA ASP A 175 -14.67 -17.15 6.97
C ASP A 175 -13.84 -18.36 7.38
N THR A 176 -14.19 -18.94 8.54
CA THR A 176 -13.46 -20.07 9.12
C THR A 176 -13.55 -21.32 8.26
N ALA A 177 -14.72 -21.60 7.68
CA ALA A 177 -14.92 -22.80 6.87
C ALA A 177 -14.08 -22.75 5.58
N PHE A 178 -14.06 -21.59 4.93
CA PHE A 178 -13.23 -21.39 3.74
C PHE A 178 -11.73 -21.49 4.08
N ASN A 179 -11.28 -20.87 5.17
CA ASN A 179 -9.88 -20.95 5.59
C ASN A 179 -9.48 -22.39 5.93
N LEU A 180 -10.29 -23.13 6.68
CA LEU A 180 -10.04 -24.55 6.98
C LEU A 180 -9.99 -25.40 5.70
N TYR A 181 -10.88 -25.15 4.74
CA TYR A 181 -10.81 -25.80 3.44
C TYR A 181 -9.47 -25.55 2.74
N VAL A 182 -9.02 -24.29 2.68
CA VAL A 182 -7.74 -23.92 2.05
C VAL A 182 -6.55 -24.59 2.74
N TYR A 183 -6.53 -24.58 4.07
CA TYR A 183 -5.45 -25.22 4.85
C TYR A 183 -5.47 -26.74 4.75
N GLY A 184 -6.65 -27.36 4.55
CA GLY A 184 -6.82 -28.79 4.37
C GLY A 184 -6.42 -29.32 2.98
N LEU A 185 -6.21 -28.45 2.00
CA LEU A 185 -5.76 -28.89 0.67
C LEU A 185 -4.34 -29.47 0.72
N PRO A 186 -4.01 -30.48 -0.12
CA PRO A 186 -2.69 -31.09 -0.16
C PRO A 186 -1.59 -30.07 -0.48
N GLU A 187 -0.51 -30.10 0.27
CA GLU A 187 0.66 -29.24 0.04
C GLU A 187 1.30 -29.52 -1.33
N GLY A 188 1.86 -28.48 -1.94
CA GLY A 188 2.48 -28.59 -3.26
C GLY A 188 1.51 -28.59 -4.45
N THR A 189 0.19 -28.61 -4.22
CA THR A 189 -0.80 -28.50 -5.30
C THR A 189 -0.97 -27.05 -5.75
N LEU A 190 -1.21 -26.85 -7.06
CA LEU A 190 -1.46 -25.51 -7.62
C LEU A 190 -2.72 -24.87 -6.99
N LEU A 191 -3.77 -25.65 -6.75
CA LEU A 191 -5.01 -25.16 -6.13
C LEU A 191 -4.73 -24.59 -4.73
N ARG A 192 -3.97 -25.34 -3.89
CA ARG A 192 -3.57 -24.84 -2.57
C ARG A 192 -2.77 -23.54 -2.69
N ALA A 193 -1.77 -23.47 -3.57
CA ALA A 193 -0.97 -22.28 -3.75
C ALA A 193 -1.82 -21.05 -4.17
N LEU A 194 -2.73 -21.25 -5.13
CA LEU A 194 -3.62 -20.19 -5.61
C LEU A 194 -4.55 -19.68 -4.49
N LEU A 195 -5.14 -20.58 -3.70
CA LEU A 195 -6.06 -20.16 -2.64
C LEU A 195 -5.31 -19.67 -1.40
N PHE A 196 -4.18 -20.25 -1.04
CA PHE A 196 -3.37 -19.84 0.10
C PHE A 196 -2.83 -18.42 -0.06
N TYR A 197 -2.27 -18.11 -1.23
CA TYR A 197 -1.73 -16.78 -1.55
C TYR A 197 -2.77 -15.82 -2.16
N ARG A 198 -4.07 -16.08 -2.05
CA ARG A 198 -5.14 -15.26 -2.64
C ARG A 198 -5.07 -13.78 -2.29
N LEU A 199 -4.67 -13.45 -1.07
CA LEU A 199 -4.52 -12.07 -0.61
C LEU A 199 -3.36 -11.32 -1.31
N ASN A 200 -2.45 -12.06 -1.95
CA ASN A 200 -1.29 -11.49 -2.61
C ASN A 200 -1.55 -11.06 -4.06
N TYR A 201 -2.64 -11.53 -4.68
CA TYR A 201 -2.87 -11.22 -6.10
C TYR A 201 -4.34 -10.99 -6.48
N TRP A 202 -5.31 -11.30 -5.61
CA TRP A 202 -6.71 -11.03 -5.93
C TRP A 202 -7.04 -9.55 -5.83
N VAL A 203 -7.31 -8.91 -6.98
CA VAL A 203 -7.70 -7.49 -7.06
C VAL A 203 -9.02 -7.19 -6.37
N MET A 204 -9.90 -8.19 -6.21
CA MET A 204 -11.23 -8.05 -5.61
C MET A 204 -11.18 -7.43 -4.22
N HIS A 205 -10.10 -7.67 -3.45
CA HIS A 205 -9.88 -7.06 -2.14
C HIS A 205 -9.72 -5.53 -2.15
N TYR A 206 -9.49 -4.92 -3.32
CA TYR A 206 -9.21 -3.49 -3.44
C TYR A 206 -9.94 -2.81 -4.60
N VAL A 207 -10.91 -3.51 -5.24
CA VAL A 207 -11.65 -2.98 -6.39
C VAL A 207 -12.40 -1.71 -6.05
N PHE A 208 -13.10 -1.68 -4.91
CA PHE A 208 -13.86 -0.50 -4.50
C PHE A 208 -12.96 0.72 -4.34
N ILE A 209 -11.86 0.60 -3.58
CA ILE A 209 -10.98 1.74 -3.31
C ILE A 209 -10.27 2.22 -4.59
N PHE A 210 -9.94 1.32 -5.50
CA PHE A 210 -9.39 1.65 -6.82
C PHE A 210 -10.43 2.41 -7.66
N LEU A 211 -11.65 1.90 -7.75
CA LEU A 211 -12.74 2.55 -8.50
C LEU A 211 -13.16 3.89 -7.87
N LEU A 212 -13.15 4.01 -6.54
CA LEU A 212 -13.36 5.28 -5.84
C LEU A 212 -12.31 6.31 -6.25
N GLY A 213 -11.04 5.91 -6.33
CA GLY A 213 -9.96 6.78 -6.82
C GLY A 213 -10.18 7.26 -8.25
N GLY A 214 -10.58 6.34 -9.12
CA GLY A 214 -10.93 6.66 -10.51
C GLY A 214 -12.16 7.56 -10.62
N TYR A 215 -13.23 7.28 -9.88
CA TYR A 215 -14.45 8.09 -9.85
C TYR A 215 -14.18 9.52 -9.37
N ILE A 216 -13.45 9.68 -8.28
CA ILE A 216 -13.05 10.99 -7.77
C ILE A 216 -12.16 11.74 -8.77
N ALA A 217 -11.25 11.06 -9.45
CA ALA A 217 -10.40 11.66 -10.47
C ALA A 217 -11.22 12.24 -11.66
N LEU A 218 -12.26 11.52 -12.09
CA LEU A 218 -13.16 11.94 -13.16
C LEU A 218 -14.06 13.10 -12.75
N HIS A 219 -14.44 13.17 -11.48
CA HIS A 219 -15.35 14.20 -10.91
C HIS A 219 -14.58 15.16 -9.96
N PHE A 220 -13.30 15.42 -10.23
CA PHE A 220 -12.43 16.08 -9.26
C PHE A 220 -12.87 17.50 -8.90
N ASP A 221 -13.43 18.28 -9.84
CA ASP A 221 -13.91 19.62 -9.55
C ASP A 221 -15.11 19.62 -8.58
N ALA A 222 -16.04 18.68 -8.77
CA ALA A 222 -17.16 18.47 -7.83
C ALA A 222 -16.64 18.00 -6.45
N PHE A 223 -15.67 17.08 -6.45
CA PHE A 223 -15.05 16.60 -5.21
C PHE A 223 -14.31 17.72 -4.47
N ARG A 224 -13.60 18.59 -5.18
CA ARG A 224 -12.94 19.77 -4.59
C ARG A 224 -13.93 20.73 -3.93
N THR A 225 -15.08 20.94 -4.56
CA THR A 225 -16.17 21.75 -4.00
C THR A 225 -16.77 21.09 -2.75
N LEU A 226 -16.98 19.76 -2.78
CA LEU A 226 -17.45 18.99 -1.63
C LEU A 226 -16.46 19.07 -0.46
N MET A 227 -15.16 18.92 -0.71
CA MET A 227 -14.13 19.07 0.33
C MET A 227 -14.16 20.46 0.96
N ALA A 228 -14.21 21.52 0.14
CA ALA A 228 -14.24 22.89 0.64
C ALA A 228 -15.49 23.15 1.52
N ARG A 229 -16.64 22.63 1.11
CA ARG A 229 -17.92 22.83 1.82
C ARG A 229 -18.06 21.99 3.08
N HIS A 230 -17.46 20.80 3.12
CA HIS A 230 -17.70 19.80 4.17
C HIS A 230 -16.42 19.33 4.88
N THR A 231 -15.37 20.16 4.91
CA THR A 231 -14.05 19.82 5.51
C THR A 231 -14.19 19.22 6.92
N THR A 232 -14.95 19.88 7.81
CA THR A 232 -15.13 19.40 9.19
C THR A 232 -15.81 18.02 9.25
N ARG A 233 -16.80 17.78 8.37
CA ARG A 233 -17.47 16.47 8.30
C ARG A 233 -16.53 15.37 7.80
N LEU A 234 -15.63 15.69 6.87
CA LEU A 234 -14.63 14.75 6.37
C LEU A 234 -13.59 14.43 7.44
N TYR A 235 -13.16 15.41 8.24
CA TYR A 235 -12.30 15.16 9.38
C TYR A 235 -13.00 14.32 10.45
N ALA A 236 -14.25 14.64 10.77
CA ALA A 236 -15.05 13.84 11.69
C ALA A 236 -15.21 12.40 11.22
N LEU A 237 -15.45 12.17 9.91
CA LEU A 237 -15.52 10.83 9.32
C LEU A 237 -14.21 10.06 9.52
N GLY A 238 -13.05 10.68 9.25
CA GLY A 238 -11.73 10.07 9.46
C GLY A 238 -11.49 9.72 10.93
N ILE A 239 -11.78 10.65 11.85
CA ILE A 239 -11.58 10.46 13.29
C ILE A 239 -12.53 9.37 13.84
N VAL A 240 -13.82 9.44 13.50
CA VAL A 240 -14.83 8.48 13.99
C VAL A 240 -14.54 7.08 13.44
N SER A 241 -14.18 6.94 12.18
CA SER A 241 -13.84 5.64 11.61
C SER A 241 -12.56 5.03 12.22
N LEU A 242 -11.55 5.85 12.51
CA LEU A 242 -10.36 5.42 13.26
C LEU A 242 -10.72 5.01 14.69
N ALA A 243 -11.51 5.85 15.40
CA ALA A 243 -11.93 5.55 16.75
C ALA A 243 -12.75 4.24 16.83
N ALA A 244 -13.63 3.99 15.86
CA ALA A 244 -14.39 2.75 15.80
C ALA A 244 -13.49 1.53 15.60
N LEU A 245 -12.50 1.62 14.69
CA LEU A 245 -11.55 0.54 14.45
C LEU A 245 -10.66 0.27 15.67
N LEU A 246 -10.17 1.34 16.34
CA LEU A 246 -9.40 1.22 17.58
C LEU A 246 -10.23 0.65 18.71
N ALA A 247 -11.47 1.10 18.89
CA ALA A 247 -12.38 0.58 19.91
C ALA A 247 -12.63 -0.93 19.71
N TRP A 248 -12.79 -1.36 18.46
CA TRP A 248 -12.91 -2.79 18.15
C TRP A 248 -11.62 -3.57 18.44
N TYR A 249 -10.46 -3.05 18.03
CA TYR A 249 -9.17 -3.65 18.35
C TYR A 249 -8.97 -3.83 19.88
N TYR A 250 -9.25 -2.79 20.67
CA TYR A 250 -9.13 -2.87 22.12
C TYR A 250 -10.17 -3.82 22.73
N LYS A 251 -11.40 -3.86 22.19
CA LYS A 251 -12.40 -4.83 22.63
C LYS A 251 -11.90 -6.27 22.42
N LEU A 252 -11.37 -6.59 21.24
CA LEU A 252 -10.83 -7.92 20.96
C LEU A 252 -9.77 -8.34 21.98
N ILE A 253 -8.86 -7.45 22.35
CA ILE A 253 -7.76 -7.78 23.27
C ILE A 253 -8.20 -7.76 24.73
N LEU A 254 -8.89 -6.70 25.16
CA LEU A 254 -9.17 -6.45 26.58
C LEU A 254 -10.43 -7.16 27.08
N VAL A 255 -11.37 -7.47 26.19
CA VAL A 255 -12.66 -8.09 26.54
C VAL A 255 -12.77 -9.50 26.00
N ASP A 256 -12.43 -9.71 24.71
CA ASP A 256 -12.62 -11.00 24.05
C ASP A 256 -11.39 -11.94 24.23
N GLY A 257 -10.29 -11.44 24.86
CA GLY A 257 -9.12 -12.25 25.23
C GLY A 257 -8.17 -12.60 24.06
N TYR A 258 -8.27 -11.89 22.95
CA TYR A 258 -7.38 -12.08 21.79
C TYR A 258 -5.95 -11.64 22.12
N THR A 259 -4.97 -12.36 21.59
CA THR A 259 -3.59 -11.87 21.57
C THR A 259 -3.47 -10.62 20.67
N PRO A 260 -2.45 -9.77 20.86
CA PRO A 260 -2.21 -8.65 19.95
C PRO A 260 -2.11 -9.05 18.47
N LEU A 261 -1.53 -10.22 18.19
CA LEU A 261 -1.41 -10.75 16.84
C LEU A 261 -2.77 -11.10 16.23
N GLU A 262 -3.62 -11.83 16.96
CA GLU A 262 -5.00 -12.13 16.53
C GLU A 262 -5.82 -10.85 16.36
N GLY A 263 -5.65 -9.88 17.26
CA GLY A 263 -6.31 -8.58 17.20
C GLY A 263 -6.00 -7.82 15.91
N ILE A 264 -4.74 -7.76 15.47
CA ILE A 264 -4.37 -7.08 14.22
C ILE A 264 -4.82 -7.83 12.96
N TYR A 265 -4.85 -9.17 13.00
CA TYR A 265 -5.38 -9.95 11.88
C TYR A 265 -6.90 -9.85 11.76
N THR A 266 -7.61 -9.65 12.87
CA THR A 266 -9.05 -9.45 12.90
C THR A 266 -9.44 -8.02 12.55
N ALA A 267 -8.81 -7.01 13.16
CA ALA A 267 -9.01 -5.58 12.87
C ALA A 267 -8.19 -5.13 11.62
N HIS A 268 -8.13 -5.96 10.61
CA HIS A 268 -7.37 -5.77 9.38
C HIS A 268 -8.04 -4.76 8.44
N GLN A 269 -7.28 -4.21 7.46
CA GLN A 269 -7.82 -3.27 6.45
C GLN A 269 -8.91 -3.87 5.54
N LEU A 270 -9.03 -5.19 5.45
CA LEU A 270 -10.09 -5.89 4.71
C LEU A 270 -11.32 -6.17 5.56
N SER A 271 -11.26 -5.93 6.88
CA SER A 271 -12.46 -6.01 7.72
C SER A 271 -13.44 -4.87 7.38
N PRO A 272 -14.74 -5.01 7.67
CA PRO A 272 -15.71 -3.95 7.40
C PRO A 272 -15.29 -2.61 8.01
N LEU A 273 -14.88 -2.58 9.28
CA LEU A 273 -14.41 -1.35 9.92
C LEU A 273 -13.08 -0.84 9.33
N GLY A 274 -12.19 -1.73 8.92
CA GLY A 274 -10.94 -1.37 8.22
C GLY A 274 -11.20 -0.72 6.86
N ILE A 275 -12.17 -1.21 6.10
CA ILE A 275 -12.61 -0.62 4.84
C ILE A 275 -13.22 0.78 5.08
N PHE A 276 -14.12 0.93 6.06
CA PHE A 276 -14.68 2.23 6.42
C PHE A 276 -13.62 3.21 6.92
N TYR A 277 -12.66 2.75 7.71
CA TYR A 277 -11.53 3.58 8.11
C TYR A 277 -10.67 4.01 6.92
N THR A 278 -10.41 3.13 5.98
CA THR A 278 -9.68 3.48 4.75
C THR A 278 -10.39 4.60 3.97
N ILE A 279 -11.72 4.51 3.82
CA ILE A 279 -12.51 5.55 3.16
C ILE A 279 -12.42 6.87 3.94
N GLY A 280 -12.67 6.83 5.24
CA GLY A 280 -12.64 8.00 6.12
C GLY A 280 -11.27 8.68 6.11
N ALA A 281 -10.18 7.91 6.29
CA ALA A 281 -8.82 8.40 6.24
C ALA A 281 -8.47 9.02 4.86
N THR A 282 -8.85 8.36 3.75
CA THR A 282 -8.60 8.86 2.40
C THR A 282 -9.23 10.22 2.17
N LEU A 283 -10.51 10.37 2.51
CA LEU A 283 -11.26 11.62 2.32
C LEU A 283 -10.75 12.73 3.26
N ALA A 284 -10.48 12.38 4.52
CA ALA A 284 -9.94 13.33 5.50
C ALA A 284 -8.54 13.83 5.11
N LEU A 285 -7.64 12.94 4.68
CA LEU A 285 -6.30 13.29 4.22
C LEU A 285 -6.34 14.15 2.95
N PHE A 286 -7.24 13.87 2.01
CA PHE A 286 -7.43 14.72 0.84
C PHE A 286 -7.86 16.13 1.23
N ALA A 287 -8.85 16.26 2.12
CA ALA A 287 -9.30 17.56 2.63
C ALA A 287 -8.18 18.28 3.38
N PHE A 288 -7.43 17.56 4.23
CA PHE A 288 -6.32 18.11 5.00
C PHE A 288 -5.20 18.65 4.11
N PHE A 289 -4.67 17.83 3.20
CA PHE A 289 -3.54 18.25 2.36
C PHE A 289 -3.93 19.27 1.28
N THR A 290 -5.20 19.24 0.84
CA THR A 290 -5.70 20.31 -0.05
C THR A 290 -5.73 21.65 0.66
N ARG A 291 -6.11 21.67 1.95
CA ARG A 291 -6.14 22.90 2.77
C ARG A 291 -4.75 23.32 3.25
N LEU A 292 -3.91 22.36 3.64
CA LEU A 292 -2.55 22.62 4.09
C LEU A 292 -1.71 23.28 3.01
N GLY A 293 -1.92 22.85 1.75
CA GLY A 293 -1.15 23.36 0.60
C GLY A 293 0.32 22.95 0.67
N THR A 294 1.12 23.65 -0.11
CA THR A 294 2.55 23.36 -0.30
C THR A 294 3.48 24.46 0.19
N GLU A 295 2.92 25.57 0.62
CA GLU A 295 3.67 26.78 0.98
C GLU A 295 4.35 26.68 2.36
N ASN A 296 3.89 25.78 3.21
CA ASN A 296 4.44 25.57 4.54
C ASN A 296 5.44 24.40 4.60
N ALA A 297 6.28 24.37 5.64
CA ALA A 297 7.32 23.36 5.82
C ALA A 297 6.77 21.92 5.90
N LEU A 298 5.64 21.74 6.58
CA LEU A 298 5.00 20.43 6.75
C LEU A 298 4.49 19.88 5.42
N GLY A 299 3.78 20.71 4.61
CA GLY A 299 3.30 20.32 3.29
C GLY A 299 4.45 19.96 2.36
N ARG A 300 5.54 20.74 2.38
CA ARG A 300 6.76 20.44 1.61
C ARG A 300 7.41 19.13 2.05
N ALA A 301 7.51 18.85 3.35
CA ALA A 301 8.08 17.61 3.86
C ALA A 301 7.31 16.37 3.37
N PHE A 302 5.98 16.38 3.47
CA PHE A 302 5.15 15.28 2.96
C PHE A 302 5.24 15.12 1.44
N GLN A 303 5.41 16.20 0.69
CA GLN A 303 5.62 16.10 -0.76
C GLN A 303 6.97 15.49 -1.11
N VAL A 304 8.03 15.85 -0.38
CA VAL A 304 9.35 15.22 -0.56
C VAL A 304 9.26 13.72 -0.31
N LEU A 305 8.63 13.30 0.78
CA LEU A 305 8.37 11.88 1.06
C LEU A 305 7.55 11.23 -0.06
N GLY A 306 6.47 11.87 -0.51
CA GLY A 306 5.63 11.38 -1.59
C GLY A 306 6.38 11.21 -2.91
N LYS A 307 7.24 12.17 -3.26
CA LYS A 307 8.09 12.12 -4.45
C LYS A 307 9.04 10.93 -4.44
N HIS A 308 9.50 10.52 -3.27
CA HIS A 308 10.43 9.41 -3.08
C HIS A 308 9.75 8.11 -2.62
N SER A 309 8.44 8.13 -2.38
CA SER A 309 7.68 7.03 -1.77
C SER A 309 7.87 5.68 -2.46
N TYR A 310 8.00 5.66 -3.79
CA TYR A 310 8.17 4.41 -4.53
C TYR A 310 9.52 3.73 -4.25
N PHE A 311 10.61 4.49 -4.21
CA PHE A 311 11.91 3.93 -3.82
C PHE A 311 11.91 3.53 -2.35
N ILE A 312 11.37 4.38 -1.46
CA ILE A 312 11.25 4.08 -0.02
C ILE A 312 10.47 2.77 0.17
N TYR A 313 9.36 2.61 -0.55
CA TYR A 313 8.56 1.37 -0.53
C TYR A 313 9.38 0.14 -0.94
N LEU A 314 10.23 0.26 -1.95
CA LEU A 314 11.04 -0.87 -2.42
C LEU A 314 12.22 -1.17 -1.50
N ALA A 315 12.80 -0.16 -0.85
CA ALA A 315 14.06 -0.25 -0.11
C ALA A 315 13.91 -0.39 1.42
N HIS A 316 12.73 -0.04 2.02
CA HIS A 316 12.61 -0.04 3.49
C HIS A 316 12.89 -1.39 4.17
N PRO A 317 12.57 -2.57 3.58
CA PRO A 317 12.93 -3.83 4.22
C PRO A 317 14.43 -4.03 4.37
N VAL A 318 15.25 -3.48 3.46
CA VAL A 318 16.70 -3.51 3.58
C VAL A 318 17.14 -2.75 4.84
N ALA A 319 16.63 -1.52 5.01
CA ALA A 319 16.94 -0.72 6.19
C ALA A 319 16.49 -1.41 7.49
N ILE A 320 15.27 -1.98 7.49
CA ILE A 320 14.74 -2.75 8.63
C ILE A 320 15.66 -3.94 8.95
N THR A 321 16.04 -4.74 7.96
CA THR A 321 16.90 -5.91 8.14
C THR A 321 18.22 -5.53 8.84
N TYR A 322 18.94 -4.53 8.33
CA TYR A 322 20.22 -4.16 8.93
C TYR A 322 20.11 -3.48 10.29
N LEU A 323 19.05 -2.68 10.52
CA LEU A 323 18.80 -2.11 11.85
C LEU A 323 18.47 -3.20 12.86
N LEU A 324 17.69 -4.23 12.49
CA LEU A 324 17.43 -5.39 13.36
C LEU A 324 18.69 -6.18 13.65
N MET A 325 19.52 -6.43 12.65
CA MET A 325 20.82 -7.12 12.86
C MET A 325 21.71 -6.35 13.85
N MET A 326 21.73 -5.02 13.77
CA MET A 326 22.47 -4.19 14.74
C MET A 326 21.90 -4.32 16.15
N ILE A 327 20.57 -4.32 16.30
CA ILE A 327 19.91 -4.45 17.61
C ILE A 327 20.17 -5.84 18.19
N HIS A 328 19.97 -6.91 17.42
CA HIS A 328 20.19 -8.28 17.87
C HIS A 328 21.67 -8.57 18.15
N GLY A 329 22.59 -7.98 17.39
CA GLY A 329 24.03 -8.09 17.63
C GLY A 329 24.49 -7.48 18.96
N THR A 330 23.70 -6.56 19.53
CA THR A 330 23.94 -5.97 20.86
C THR A 330 23.12 -6.65 21.98
N ALA A 331 22.45 -7.78 21.67
CA ALA A 331 21.56 -8.52 22.58
C ALA A 331 20.38 -7.69 23.16
N HIS A 332 19.99 -6.61 22.48
CA HIS A 332 18.86 -5.78 22.91
C HIS A 332 17.53 -6.37 22.40
N VAL A 333 16.54 -6.38 23.27
CA VAL A 333 15.14 -6.66 22.91
C VAL A 333 14.60 -5.42 22.21
N LEU A 334 13.72 -5.60 21.22
CA LEU A 334 13.06 -4.49 20.52
C LEU A 334 12.00 -3.83 21.45
N THR A 335 12.47 -2.99 22.38
CA THR A 335 11.59 -2.23 23.29
C THR A 335 10.84 -1.12 22.54
N ALA A 336 9.78 -0.56 23.14
CA ALA A 336 9.00 0.51 22.53
C ALA A 336 9.86 1.74 22.10
N PRO A 337 10.77 2.28 22.92
CA PRO A 337 11.66 3.36 22.48
C PRO A 337 12.58 2.94 21.31
N ILE A 338 13.10 1.71 21.32
CA ILE A 338 13.93 1.19 20.24
C ILE A 338 13.12 1.06 18.96
N ALA A 339 11.88 0.55 19.02
CA ALA A 339 10.98 0.45 17.87
C ALA A 339 10.67 1.84 17.25
N LEU A 340 10.40 2.85 18.09
CA LEU A 340 10.19 4.23 17.64
C LEU A 340 11.46 4.81 16.98
N THR A 341 12.64 4.58 17.58
CA THR A 341 13.92 5.00 17.02
C THR A 341 14.18 4.31 15.68
N MET A 342 13.93 3.00 15.60
CA MET A 342 14.07 2.20 14.40
C MET A 342 13.11 2.68 13.29
N TYR A 343 11.88 3.04 13.63
CA TYR A 343 10.93 3.64 12.70
C TYR A 343 11.47 4.92 12.07
N MET A 344 11.96 5.85 12.90
CA MET A 344 12.54 7.11 12.42
C MET A 344 13.82 6.88 11.64
N ALA A 345 14.70 5.98 12.09
CA ALA A 345 15.92 5.62 11.38
C ALA A 345 15.61 5.01 10.00
N THR A 346 14.66 4.09 9.92
CA THR A 346 14.22 3.49 8.65
C THR A 346 13.73 4.56 7.68
N LEU A 347 12.89 5.49 8.13
CA LEU A 347 12.35 6.56 7.32
C LEU A 347 13.47 7.47 6.78
N LEU A 348 14.38 7.90 7.65
CA LEU A 348 15.47 8.81 7.27
C LEU A 348 16.50 8.12 6.36
N LEU A 349 16.90 6.89 6.67
CA LEU A 349 17.84 6.11 5.87
C LEU A 349 17.29 5.88 4.45
N THR A 350 16.03 5.44 4.34
CA THR A 350 15.44 5.17 3.04
C THR A 350 15.19 6.44 2.22
N LEU A 351 14.88 7.56 2.86
CA LEU A 351 14.78 8.86 2.19
C LEU A 351 16.16 9.32 1.70
N CYS A 352 17.21 9.14 2.50
CA CYS A 352 18.58 9.43 2.10
C CYS A 352 18.99 8.55 0.90
N MET A 353 18.78 7.23 0.99
CA MET A 353 19.03 6.30 -0.11
C MET A 353 18.26 6.70 -1.38
N ALA A 354 16.99 7.06 -1.27
CA ALA A 354 16.17 7.51 -2.40
C ALA A 354 16.74 8.77 -3.07
N THR A 355 17.22 9.70 -2.27
CA THR A 355 17.82 10.96 -2.75
C THR A 355 19.16 10.70 -3.47
N VAL A 356 20.00 9.86 -2.88
CA VAL A 356 21.30 9.46 -3.46
C VAL A 356 21.08 8.69 -4.76
N MET A 357 20.22 7.67 -4.74
CA MET A 357 19.94 6.86 -5.93
C MET A 357 19.37 7.69 -7.06
N ARG A 358 18.55 8.68 -6.75
CA ARG A 358 18.03 9.59 -7.77
C ARG A 358 19.15 10.44 -8.42
N LYS A 359 20.10 10.93 -7.62
CA LYS A 359 21.26 11.67 -8.14
C LYS A 359 22.17 10.77 -9.00
N ILE A 360 22.43 9.54 -8.53
CA ILE A 360 23.17 8.55 -9.33
C ILE A 360 22.45 8.29 -10.66
N GLY A 361 21.11 8.15 -10.63
CA GLY A 361 20.30 7.95 -11.83
C GLY A 361 20.25 9.14 -12.77
N GLU A 362 20.59 10.36 -12.33
CA GLU A 362 20.81 11.54 -13.22
C GLU A 362 22.09 11.35 -14.06
N CYS A 363 23.12 10.72 -13.47
CA CYS A 363 24.37 10.38 -14.16
C CYS A 363 24.27 9.10 -14.98
N VAL A 364 23.55 8.08 -14.45
CA VAL A 364 23.36 6.76 -15.08
C VAL A 364 21.86 6.48 -15.20
N PRO A 365 21.18 6.93 -16.27
CA PRO A 365 19.73 6.84 -16.44
C PRO A 365 19.13 5.44 -16.27
N MET A 366 19.88 4.41 -16.64
CA MET A 366 19.47 3.02 -16.52
C MET A 366 19.17 2.62 -15.07
N ILE A 367 19.88 3.18 -14.09
CA ILE A 367 19.63 2.89 -12.67
C ILE A 367 18.22 3.36 -12.26
N ASN A 368 17.81 4.57 -12.64
CA ASN A 368 16.44 5.03 -12.37
C ASN A 368 15.39 4.20 -13.10
N GLU A 369 15.65 3.76 -14.33
CA GLU A 369 14.72 2.89 -15.05
C GLU A 369 14.56 1.52 -14.37
N LEU A 370 15.64 0.92 -13.92
CA LEU A 370 15.64 -0.41 -13.29
C LEU A 370 15.08 -0.36 -11.86
N THR A 371 15.39 0.67 -11.07
CA THR A 371 15.04 0.72 -9.64
C THR A 371 13.68 1.34 -9.35
N ILE A 372 13.26 2.36 -10.12
CA ILE A 372 12.00 3.09 -9.91
C ILE A 372 11.18 3.30 -11.18
N GLY A 373 11.57 2.71 -12.30
CA GLY A 373 10.87 2.82 -13.58
C GLY A 373 10.78 4.25 -14.15
N ALA A 374 11.63 5.16 -13.65
CA ALA A 374 11.62 6.56 -14.07
C ALA A 374 12.59 6.78 -15.23
N LYS A 375 12.08 7.32 -16.35
CA LYS A 375 12.94 7.82 -17.42
C LYS A 375 13.58 9.14 -17.01
N THR A 376 14.90 9.21 -17.03
CA THR A 376 15.61 10.47 -16.96
C THR A 376 15.33 11.23 -18.24
N LYS A 377 14.79 12.45 -18.16
CA LYS A 377 14.70 13.32 -19.32
C LYS A 377 16.13 13.67 -19.73
N LYS A 378 16.50 13.30 -20.95
CA LYS A 378 17.69 13.86 -21.60
C LYS A 378 17.49 15.35 -21.79
#